data_7df7e37450f8bbdb1c60b2d1bd199d90
#
_entry.id   7df7e37450f8bbdb1c60b2d1bd199d90
#
_cell.length_a   1.000
_cell.length_b   1.000
_cell.length_c   1.000
_cell.angle_alpha   90.00
_cell.angle_beta   90.00
_cell.angle_gamma   90.00
#
_symmetry.space_group_name_H-M   'P 1'
#
loop_
_entity.id
_entity.type
_entity.pdbx_description
1 polymer ?
#
loop_
_entity_poly.entity_id
_entity_poly.type
_entity_poly.pdbx_seq_one_letter_code
_entity_poly.pdbx_strand_id
1 'polypeptide(L)'
;MARAVAGFGDWKRVGRRFNDLMKTFLWVALAIAAASAKLEGVSEAYPRTSPGDLELKTLPAARWMRTESSKDYFAGDNGLFMKLFRYIDSNKIPMTAPVEAGITPGTMVFYMDDASAKRADLAETPQVKLSSVPERRVAAIGIRGSYSRENYDEGLAELRAWLAKRTDVKAAGEPYAVYWNSPFVPFFFKQSEVHIPVVPTK
;
A
#
# COMPACT_ATOMS: atom_id res chain seq x y z
N MET A 1 2.80 5.41 78.47
CA MET A 1 3.39 5.69 77.18
C MET A 1 3.01 4.55 76.18
N ALA A 2 2.05 4.81 75.29
CA ALA A 2 1.63 3.83 74.25
C ALA A 2 1.88 4.48 72.92
N ARG A 3 2.74 3.84 72.07
CA ARG A 3 2.98 4.23 70.69
C ARG A 3 1.99 3.50 69.77
N ALA A 4 1.21 4.27 69.04
CA ALA A 4 0.30 3.77 68.04
C ALA A 4 1.06 3.24 66.83
N VAL A 5 0.66 2.03 66.35
CA VAL A 5 1.11 1.43 65.10
C VAL A 5 0.16 1.93 64.02
N ALA A 6 0.67 2.81 63.15
CA ALA A 6 -0.01 3.22 61.92
C ALA A 6 0.48 2.34 60.75
N GLY A 7 -0.43 1.93 59.88
CA GLY A 7 -0.08 1.56 58.54
C GLY A 7 -0.45 0.16 58.02
N PHE A 8 -1.75 -0.14 57.90
CA PHE A 8 -2.23 -1.34 57.19
C PHE A 8 -3.30 -1.01 56.09
N GLY A 9 -3.30 0.23 55.61
CA GLY A 9 -4.36 0.73 54.71
C GLY A 9 -4.02 0.85 53.24
N ASP A 10 -2.75 0.74 52.81
CA ASP A 10 -2.35 1.23 51.48
C ASP A 10 -2.19 0.15 50.41
N TRP A 11 -2.03 -1.13 50.77
CA TRP A 11 -1.84 -2.22 49.82
C TRP A 11 -3.06 -2.51 48.93
N LYS A 12 -4.28 -2.29 49.42
CA LYS A 12 -5.52 -2.50 48.66
C LYS A 12 -5.75 -1.42 47.57
N ARG A 13 -5.16 -0.24 47.74
CA ARG A 13 -5.27 0.87 46.78
C ARG A 13 -4.29 0.74 45.63
N VAL A 14 -3.10 0.23 45.88
CA VAL A 14 -2.07 -0.06 44.89
C VAL A 14 -2.51 -1.21 43.98
N GLY A 15 -3.04 -2.31 44.53
CA GLY A 15 -3.53 -3.45 43.75
C GLY A 15 -4.69 -3.13 42.81
N ARG A 16 -5.60 -2.18 43.22
CA ARG A 16 -6.70 -1.73 42.34
C ARG A 16 -6.20 -0.91 41.15
N ARG A 17 -5.26 0.00 41.34
CA ARG A 17 -4.67 0.80 40.25
C ARG A 17 -3.89 -0.07 39.26
N PHE A 18 -3.19 -1.08 39.73
CA PHE A 18 -2.45 -2.00 38.89
C PHE A 18 -3.39 -2.86 38.01
N ASN A 19 -4.51 -3.31 38.57
CA ASN A 19 -5.52 -4.10 37.88
C ASN A 19 -6.28 -3.27 36.83
N ASP A 20 -6.52 -2.00 37.11
CA ASP A 20 -7.18 -1.09 36.15
C ASP A 20 -6.22 -0.68 35.01
N LEU A 21 -4.93 -0.49 35.32
CA LEU A 21 -3.91 -0.28 34.28
C LEU A 21 -3.77 -1.49 33.36
N MET A 22 -3.70 -2.71 33.93
CA MET A 22 -3.64 -3.94 33.12
C MET A 22 -4.89 -4.15 32.27
N LYS A 23 -6.08 -3.84 32.76
CA LYS A 23 -7.32 -3.89 31.96
C LYS A 23 -7.28 -2.88 30.83
N THR A 24 -6.80 -1.66 31.08
CA THR A 24 -6.67 -0.64 30.03
C THR A 24 -5.66 -1.05 28.96
N PHE A 25 -4.52 -1.65 29.34
CA PHE A 25 -3.56 -2.20 28.37
C PHE A 25 -4.14 -3.36 27.57
N LEU A 26 -4.94 -4.23 28.21
CA LEU A 26 -5.58 -5.36 27.53
C LEU A 26 -6.63 -4.88 26.50
N TRP A 27 -7.40 -3.84 26.84
CA TRP A 27 -8.38 -3.23 25.93
C TRP A 27 -7.71 -2.50 24.76
N VAL A 28 -6.59 -1.81 25.00
CA VAL A 28 -5.80 -1.16 23.93
C VAL A 28 -5.17 -2.19 23.02
N ALA A 29 -4.60 -3.27 23.57
CA ALA A 29 -4.04 -4.37 22.78
C ALA A 29 -5.12 -5.11 21.96
N LEU A 30 -6.31 -5.31 22.54
CA LEU A 30 -7.44 -5.92 21.85
C LEU A 30 -8.00 -5.00 20.75
N ALA A 31 -8.02 -3.68 20.98
CA ALA A 31 -8.44 -2.70 19.97
C ALA A 31 -7.43 -2.61 18.81
N ILE A 32 -6.13 -2.72 19.07
CA ILE A 32 -5.09 -2.78 18.05
C ILE A 32 -5.19 -4.08 17.24
N ALA A 33 -5.44 -5.23 17.89
CA ALA A 33 -5.65 -6.50 17.23
C ALA A 33 -6.95 -6.51 16.38
N ALA A 34 -8.03 -5.90 16.87
CA ALA A 34 -9.28 -5.76 16.11
C ALA A 34 -9.15 -4.78 14.93
N ALA A 35 -8.33 -3.73 15.06
CA ALA A 35 -8.01 -2.83 13.95
C ALA A 35 -7.15 -3.53 12.89
N SER A 36 -6.24 -4.41 13.29
CA SER A 36 -5.47 -5.26 12.38
C SER A 36 -6.34 -6.28 11.65
N ALA A 37 -7.30 -6.91 12.34
CA ALA A 37 -8.23 -7.88 11.74
C ALA A 37 -9.20 -7.24 10.72
N LYS A 38 -9.46 -5.94 10.82
CA LYS A 38 -10.31 -5.22 9.84
C LYS A 38 -9.56 -4.79 8.58
N LEU A 39 -8.22 -4.96 8.55
CA LEU A 39 -7.36 -4.78 7.37
C LEU A 39 -7.21 -6.05 6.52
N GLU A 40 -7.75 -7.19 6.96
CA GLU A 40 -7.68 -8.50 6.26
C GLU A 40 -8.70 -8.68 5.13
N GLY A 41 -9.31 -7.62 4.63
CA GLY A 41 -10.33 -7.71 3.58
C GLY A 41 -9.93 -7.21 2.19
N VAL A 42 -8.72 -6.70 2.00
CA VAL A 42 -8.27 -6.21 0.69
C VAL A 42 -7.44 -7.30 0.00
N SER A 43 -7.96 -7.85 -1.09
CA SER A 43 -7.25 -8.82 -1.91
C SER A 43 -5.98 -8.19 -2.49
N GLU A 44 -4.84 -8.89 -2.40
CA GLU A 44 -3.58 -8.48 -3.01
C GLU A 44 -3.40 -9.12 -4.38
N ALA A 45 -3.10 -8.32 -5.40
CA ALA A 45 -2.92 -8.80 -6.77
C ALA A 45 -1.61 -9.59 -6.95
N TYR A 46 -0.60 -9.31 -6.13
CA TYR A 46 0.70 -10.00 -6.11
C TYR A 46 1.43 -9.75 -4.79
N PRO A 47 2.50 -10.54 -4.45
CA PRO A 47 3.26 -10.34 -3.22
C PRO A 47 4.01 -9.00 -3.18
N ARG A 48 4.17 -8.45 -1.98
CA ARG A 48 4.94 -7.22 -1.73
C ARG A 48 6.44 -7.49 -1.73
N THR A 49 7.23 -6.52 -2.18
CA THR A 49 8.66 -6.44 -1.90
C THR A 49 8.86 -5.86 -0.50
N SER A 50 9.67 -6.52 0.34
CA SER A 50 9.94 -6.03 1.70
C SER A 50 10.67 -4.68 1.66
N PRO A 51 10.40 -3.76 2.60
CA PRO A 51 11.12 -2.49 2.66
C PRO A 51 12.64 -2.68 2.75
N GLY A 52 13.36 -2.04 1.82
CA GLY A 52 14.81 -2.15 1.67
C GLY A 52 15.29 -3.29 0.74
N ASP A 53 14.40 -4.19 0.35
CA ASP A 53 14.74 -5.26 -0.58
C ASP A 53 14.66 -4.79 -2.04
N LEU A 54 15.54 -5.34 -2.88
CA LEU A 54 15.61 -5.13 -4.33
C LEU A 54 15.47 -6.49 -5.01
N GLU A 55 14.49 -6.61 -5.91
CA GLU A 55 14.23 -7.89 -6.57
C GLU A 55 13.78 -7.73 -8.03
N LEU A 56 13.90 -8.82 -8.80
CA LEU A 56 13.15 -9.01 -10.03
C LEU A 56 11.93 -9.86 -9.72
N LYS A 57 10.74 -9.38 -10.05
CA LYS A 57 9.52 -10.16 -9.91
C LYS A 57 8.68 -10.18 -11.18
N THR A 58 7.89 -11.23 -11.29
CA THR A 58 6.90 -11.39 -12.36
C THR A 58 5.53 -11.04 -11.78
N LEU A 59 4.89 -10.05 -12.36
CA LEU A 59 3.53 -9.63 -12.03
C LEU A 59 2.55 -10.41 -12.91
N PRO A 60 1.47 -10.98 -12.35
CA PRO A 60 0.52 -11.78 -13.11
C PRO A 60 -0.22 -10.96 -14.16
N ALA A 61 -0.78 -11.64 -15.15
CA ALA A 61 -1.77 -11.04 -16.03
C ALA A 61 -2.96 -10.55 -15.21
N ALA A 62 -3.50 -9.39 -15.56
CA ALA A 62 -4.56 -8.75 -14.79
C ALA A 62 -5.51 -7.95 -15.68
N ARG A 63 -6.70 -7.60 -15.13
CA ARG A 63 -7.58 -6.60 -15.70
C ARG A 63 -7.55 -5.34 -14.82
N TRP A 64 -7.38 -4.19 -15.45
CA TRP A 64 -7.17 -2.90 -14.80
C TRP A 64 -8.30 -1.93 -15.05
N MET A 65 -8.50 -1.08 -14.06
CA MET A 65 -9.19 0.19 -14.18
C MET A 65 -8.13 1.29 -14.12
N ARG A 66 -8.02 2.10 -15.16
CA ARG A 66 -7.02 3.16 -15.29
C ARG A 66 -7.67 4.52 -15.46
N THR A 67 -7.10 5.52 -14.82
CA THR A 67 -7.40 6.94 -15.06
C THR A 67 -6.12 7.73 -15.21
N GLU A 68 -6.23 8.93 -15.80
CA GLU A 68 -5.07 9.79 -16.03
C GLU A 68 -5.39 11.27 -15.76
N SER A 69 -4.33 12.04 -15.57
CA SER A 69 -4.33 13.49 -15.40
C SER A 69 -3.27 14.08 -16.30
N SER A 70 -3.49 15.31 -16.80
CA SER A 70 -2.44 16.05 -17.49
C SER A 70 -1.34 16.57 -16.57
N LYS A 71 -1.57 16.54 -15.26
CA LYS A 71 -0.59 16.96 -14.23
C LYS A 71 0.30 15.79 -13.82
N ASP A 72 1.45 16.12 -13.26
CA ASP A 72 2.30 15.15 -12.52
C ASP A 72 1.53 14.56 -11.33
N TYR A 73 1.82 13.31 -10.99
CA TYR A 73 1.14 12.61 -9.89
C TYR A 73 1.27 13.35 -8.54
N PHE A 74 2.45 13.89 -8.24
CA PHE A 74 2.72 14.60 -7.00
C PHE A 74 2.39 16.09 -7.03
N ALA A 75 1.83 16.63 -8.13
CA ALA A 75 1.52 18.05 -8.28
C ALA A 75 0.23 18.50 -7.52
N GLY A 76 -0.07 17.89 -6.37
CA GLY A 76 -1.23 18.20 -5.54
C GLY A 76 -2.45 17.34 -5.87
N ASP A 77 -3.67 17.86 -5.59
CA ASP A 77 -4.91 17.12 -5.84
C ASP A 77 -5.13 16.95 -7.35
N ASN A 78 -4.85 15.75 -7.83
CA ASN A 78 -5.06 15.34 -9.22
C ASN A 78 -6.39 14.60 -9.43
N GLY A 79 -7.13 14.31 -8.37
CA GLY A 79 -8.43 13.65 -8.39
C GLY A 79 -8.42 12.20 -8.89
N LEU A 80 -7.26 11.61 -9.17
CA LEU A 80 -7.13 10.28 -9.79
C LEU A 80 -7.79 9.19 -8.94
N PHE A 81 -7.49 9.17 -7.64
CA PHE A 81 -8.05 8.18 -6.72
C PHE A 81 -9.58 8.23 -6.70
N MET A 82 -10.16 9.43 -6.60
CA MET A 82 -11.61 9.58 -6.50
C MET A 82 -12.35 9.19 -7.78
N LYS A 83 -11.73 9.36 -8.96
CA LYS A 83 -12.31 8.88 -10.24
C LYS A 83 -12.47 7.37 -10.22
N LEU A 84 -11.41 6.63 -9.84
CA LEU A 84 -11.43 5.17 -9.74
C LEU A 84 -12.31 4.68 -8.59
N PHE A 85 -12.25 5.36 -7.44
CA PHE A 85 -13.05 4.99 -6.28
C PHE A 85 -14.56 5.08 -6.58
N ARG A 86 -15.02 6.16 -7.20
CA ARG A 86 -16.42 6.28 -7.64
C ARG A 86 -16.81 5.20 -8.64
N TYR A 87 -15.91 4.84 -9.54
CA TYR A 87 -16.15 3.77 -10.50
C TYR A 87 -16.35 2.42 -9.83
N ILE A 88 -15.47 2.02 -8.91
CA ILE A 88 -15.60 0.74 -8.19
C ILE A 88 -16.84 0.72 -7.29
N ASP A 89 -17.15 1.82 -6.61
CA ASP A 89 -18.35 1.94 -5.76
C ASP A 89 -19.64 1.79 -6.58
N SER A 90 -19.74 2.51 -7.69
CA SER A 90 -20.92 2.44 -8.58
C SER A 90 -21.13 1.06 -9.21
N ASN A 91 -20.04 0.34 -9.51
CA ASN A 91 -20.08 -0.97 -10.14
C ASN A 91 -19.99 -2.13 -9.14
N LYS A 92 -19.95 -1.85 -7.83
CA LYS A 92 -19.82 -2.86 -6.76
C LYS A 92 -18.59 -3.77 -6.96
N ILE A 93 -17.46 -3.16 -7.32
CA ILE A 93 -16.17 -3.85 -7.45
C ILE A 93 -15.43 -3.71 -6.12
N PRO A 94 -14.93 -4.81 -5.52
CA PRO A 94 -14.12 -4.74 -4.31
C PRO A 94 -12.81 -3.96 -4.54
N MET A 95 -12.38 -3.19 -3.54
CA MET A 95 -11.06 -2.57 -3.57
C MET A 95 -9.98 -3.64 -3.45
N THR A 96 -8.95 -3.56 -4.28
CA THR A 96 -7.77 -4.44 -4.24
C THR A 96 -6.50 -3.63 -3.95
N ALA A 97 -5.46 -4.30 -3.53
CA ALA A 97 -4.12 -3.76 -3.41
C ALA A 97 -3.16 -4.53 -4.36
N PRO A 98 -2.10 -3.90 -4.84
CA PRO A 98 -1.76 -2.48 -4.66
C PRO A 98 -2.50 -1.55 -5.61
N VAL A 99 -2.25 -0.24 -5.41
CA VAL A 99 -2.55 0.82 -6.38
C VAL A 99 -1.27 1.19 -7.10
N GLU A 100 -1.24 1.18 -8.43
CA GLU A 100 -0.11 1.66 -9.20
C GLU A 100 -0.32 3.11 -9.64
N ALA A 101 0.75 3.89 -9.65
CA ALA A 101 0.73 5.30 -10.06
C ALA A 101 1.91 5.63 -10.97
N GLY A 102 1.62 5.96 -12.24
CA GLY A 102 2.59 6.60 -13.13
C GLY A 102 2.75 8.08 -12.76
N ILE A 103 3.94 8.61 -12.96
CA ILE A 103 4.32 9.91 -12.40
C ILE A 103 4.05 11.04 -13.39
N THR A 104 4.55 10.97 -14.61
CA THR A 104 4.44 12.04 -15.60
C THR A 104 4.10 11.50 -17.00
N PRO A 105 2.88 11.69 -17.49
CA PRO A 105 1.72 12.29 -16.81
C PRO A 105 1.23 11.41 -15.66
N GLY A 106 0.55 12.03 -14.69
CA GLY A 106 -0.02 11.32 -13.55
C GLY A 106 -1.06 10.31 -13.99
N THR A 107 -0.84 9.03 -13.71
CA THR A 107 -1.82 7.97 -13.93
C THR A 107 -2.08 7.19 -12.65
N MET A 108 -3.23 6.54 -12.57
CA MET A 108 -3.52 5.62 -11.48
C MET A 108 -4.24 4.39 -12.01
N VAL A 109 -3.89 3.25 -11.43
CA VAL A 109 -4.43 1.94 -11.79
C VAL A 109 -4.92 1.23 -10.54
N PHE A 110 -6.16 0.72 -10.60
CA PHE A 110 -6.67 -0.26 -9.67
C PHE A 110 -6.76 -1.62 -10.37
N TYR A 111 -6.38 -2.67 -9.68
CA TYR A 111 -6.56 -4.05 -10.11
C TYR A 111 -8.01 -4.49 -9.89
N MET A 112 -8.53 -5.32 -10.76
CA MET A 112 -9.77 -6.04 -10.50
C MET A 112 -9.46 -7.36 -9.80
N ASP A 113 -10.30 -7.74 -8.85
CA ASP A 113 -10.33 -9.11 -8.32
C ASP A 113 -10.78 -10.11 -9.40
N ASP A 114 -10.56 -11.39 -9.18
CA ASP A 114 -10.85 -12.45 -10.17
C ASP A 114 -12.32 -12.49 -10.61
N ALA A 115 -13.23 -12.17 -9.71
CA ALA A 115 -14.67 -12.16 -10.02
C ALA A 115 -15.02 -10.96 -10.92
N SER A 116 -14.54 -9.76 -10.55
CA SER A 116 -14.79 -8.54 -11.32
C SER A 116 -14.06 -8.55 -12.67
N ALA A 117 -12.88 -9.17 -12.75
CA ALA A 117 -12.13 -9.29 -14.00
C ALA A 117 -12.86 -10.07 -15.09
N LYS A 118 -13.76 -10.99 -14.72
CA LYS A 118 -14.58 -11.81 -15.65
C LYS A 118 -15.89 -11.14 -16.06
N ARG A 119 -16.25 -10.01 -15.48
CA ARG A 119 -17.51 -9.32 -15.77
C ARG A 119 -17.51 -8.71 -17.16
N ALA A 120 -18.50 -9.03 -17.97
CA ALA A 120 -18.71 -8.47 -19.30
C ALA A 120 -19.58 -7.20 -19.30
N ASP A 121 -20.28 -6.93 -18.21
CA ASP A 121 -21.20 -5.80 -18.04
C ASP A 121 -20.48 -4.48 -17.68
N LEU A 122 -19.17 -4.52 -17.38
CA LEU A 122 -18.40 -3.34 -17.04
C LEU A 122 -18.06 -2.53 -18.30
N ALA A 123 -18.49 -1.27 -18.32
CA ALA A 123 -18.23 -0.34 -19.41
C ALA A 123 -17.22 0.73 -19.00
N GLU A 124 -16.42 1.17 -19.96
CA GLU A 124 -15.55 2.34 -19.80
C GLU A 124 -16.37 3.63 -19.64
N THR A 125 -15.76 4.59 -19.00
CA THR A 125 -16.28 5.96 -18.91
C THR A 125 -15.30 6.94 -19.54
N PRO A 126 -15.65 8.20 -19.76
CA PRO A 126 -14.68 9.21 -20.20
C PRO A 126 -13.48 9.36 -19.25
N GLN A 127 -13.64 9.00 -17.96
CA GLN A 127 -12.62 9.16 -16.92
C GLN A 127 -11.90 7.86 -16.55
N VAL A 128 -12.48 6.69 -16.84
CA VAL A 128 -11.93 5.38 -16.46
C VAL A 128 -11.90 4.46 -17.67
N LYS A 129 -10.70 3.98 -17.98
CA LYS A 129 -10.46 3.00 -19.03
C LYS A 129 -10.23 1.62 -18.44
N LEU A 130 -10.69 0.59 -19.15
CA LEU A 130 -10.50 -0.81 -18.79
C LEU A 130 -9.50 -1.44 -19.74
N SER A 131 -8.52 -2.17 -19.21
CA SER A 131 -7.54 -2.88 -20.02
C SER A 131 -7.14 -4.20 -19.39
N SER A 132 -6.91 -5.19 -20.26
CA SER A 132 -6.24 -6.43 -19.87
C SER A 132 -4.75 -6.31 -20.16
N VAL A 133 -3.93 -6.68 -19.17
CA VAL A 133 -2.48 -6.65 -19.29
C VAL A 133 -1.94 -8.06 -19.17
N PRO A 134 -0.96 -8.43 -19.98
CA PRO A 134 -0.28 -9.71 -19.86
C PRO A 134 0.58 -9.76 -18.61
N GLU A 135 1.06 -10.94 -18.28
CA GLU A 135 2.16 -11.12 -17.35
C GLU A 135 3.35 -10.24 -17.75
N ARG A 136 3.99 -9.59 -16.76
CA ARG A 136 5.12 -8.68 -17.00
C ARG A 136 6.19 -8.80 -15.92
N ARG A 137 7.44 -8.58 -16.31
CA ARG A 137 8.56 -8.57 -15.38
C ARG A 137 8.93 -7.15 -15.00
N VAL A 138 9.25 -6.96 -13.73
CA VAL A 138 9.69 -5.68 -13.17
C VAL A 138 10.90 -5.87 -12.25
N ALA A 139 11.76 -4.86 -12.21
CA ALA A 139 12.64 -4.63 -11.08
C ALA A 139 11.86 -3.83 -10.04
N ALA A 140 11.96 -4.19 -8.77
CA ALA A 140 11.23 -3.59 -7.68
C ALA A 140 12.14 -3.26 -6.51
N ILE A 141 11.84 -2.17 -5.79
CA ILE A 141 12.38 -1.85 -4.49
C ILE A 141 11.24 -1.57 -3.52
N GLY A 142 11.27 -2.19 -2.33
CA GLY A 142 10.33 -1.93 -1.26
C GLY A 142 10.73 -0.71 -0.43
N ILE A 143 9.75 0.12 -0.06
CA ILE A 143 9.96 1.38 0.69
C ILE A 143 9.00 1.41 1.88
N ARG A 144 9.48 1.87 3.02
CA ARG A 144 8.66 2.19 4.20
C ARG A 144 8.62 3.70 4.39
N GLY A 145 7.44 4.24 4.70
CA GLY A 145 7.29 5.68 4.98
C GLY A 145 6.15 6.33 4.21
N SER A 146 6.16 7.66 4.19
CA SER A 146 5.15 8.47 3.49
C SER A 146 5.16 8.24 1.98
N TYR A 147 4.00 8.42 1.35
CA TYR A 147 3.85 8.42 -0.10
C TYR A 147 4.24 9.79 -0.66
N SER A 148 5.52 10.13 -0.57
CA SER A 148 6.05 11.42 -1.01
C SER A 148 6.91 11.29 -2.26
N ARG A 149 7.14 12.43 -2.93
CA ARG A 149 8.05 12.48 -4.09
C ARG A 149 9.48 12.11 -3.68
N GLU A 150 9.92 12.60 -2.53
CA GLU A 150 11.27 12.34 -2.02
C GLU A 150 11.53 10.84 -1.87
N ASN A 151 10.64 10.11 -1.17
CA ASN A 151 10.78 8.67 -0.99
C ASN A 151 10.72 7.90 -2.32
N TYR A 152 9.90 8.37 -3.26
CA TYR A 152 9.85 7.80 -4.60
C TYR A 152 11.16 8.03 -5.36
N ASP A 153 11.67 9.24 -5.38
CA ASP A 153 12.88 9.61 -6.13
C ASP A 153 14.13 8.91 -5.54
N GLU A 154 14.24 8.80 -4.20
CA GLU A 154 15.29 8.06 -3.52
C GLU A 154 15.25 6.57 -3.89
N GLY A 155 14.08 5.92 -3.77
CA GLY A 155 13.90 4.53 -4.14
C GLY A 155 14.17 4.29 -5.64
N LEU A 156 13.74 5.20 -6.50
CA LEU A 156 14.02 5.11 -7.93
C LEU A 156 15.53 5.20 -8.24
N ALA A 157 16.24 6.08 -7.57
CA ALA A 157 17.70 6.23 -7.74
C ALA A 157 18.42 4.95 -7.31
N GLU A 158 18.06 4.38 -6.17
CA GLU A 158 18.63 3.12 -5.69
C GLU A 158 18.32 1.95 -6.63
N LEU A 159 17.07 1.82 -7.07
CA LEU A 159 16.65 0.77 -8.00
C LEU A 159 17.38 0.87 -9.34
N ARG A 160 17.57 2.08 -9.86
CA ARG A 160 18.35 2.32 -11.10
C ARG A 160 19.83 1.94 -10.92
N ALA A 161 20.43 2.31 -9.79
CA ALA A 161 21.81 1.96 -9.47
C ALA A 161 22.00 0.43 -9.34
N TRP A 162 21.04 -0.26 -8.76
CA TRP A 162 21.02 -1.72 -8.68
C TRP A 162 20.85 -2.36 -10.06
N LEU A 163 19.89 -1.87 -10.85
CA LEU A 163 19.62 -2.40 -12.20
C LEU A 163 20.80 -2.19 -13.16
N ALA A 164 21.54 -1.09 -13.04
CA ALA A 164 22.71 -0.81 -13.85
C ALA A 164 23.86 -1.82 -13.66
N LYS A 165 23.89 -2.54 -12.55
CA LYS A 165 24.89 -3.60 -12.27
C LYS A 165 24.47 -4.98 -12.85
N ARG A 166 23.27 -5.09 -13.40
CA ARG A 166 22.74 -6.34 -13.93
C ARG A 166 23.03 -6.47 -15.42
N THR A 167 23.35 -7.70 -15.83
CA THR A 167 23.63 -8.02 -17.22
C THR A 167 22.53 -8.89 -17.85
N ASP A 168 21.63 -9.44 -17.06
CA ASP A 168 20.59 -10.38 -17.45
C ASP A 168 19.27 -9.70 -17.87
N VAL A 169 19.06 -8.43 -17.45
CA VAL A 169 17.87 -7.65 -17.77
C VAL A 169 18.22 -6.18 -18.03
N LYS A 170 17.35 -5.52 -18.78
CA LYS A 170 17.41 -4.07 -19.03
C LYS A 170 16.05 -3.42 -18.84
N ALA A 171 16.04 -2.12 -18.48
CA ALA A 171 14.82 -1.33 -18.40
C ALA A 171 14.09 -1.29 -19.76
N ALA A 172 12.77 -1.42 -19.73
CA ALA A 172 11.90 -1.51 -20.92
C ALA A 172 10.64 -0.65 -20.81
N GLY A 173 10.57 0.28 -19.85
CA GLY A 173 9.44 1.18 -19.66
C GLY A 173 9.70 2.23 -18.58
N GLU A 174 8.73 3.14 -18.45
CA GLU A 174 8.80 4.19 -17.43
C GLU A 174 8.61 3.63 -16.03
N PRO A 175 9.35 4.13 -15.03
CA PRO A 175 9.18 3.76 -13.64
C PRO A 175 7.83 4.27 -13.10
N TYR A 176 7.28 3.55 -12.14
CA TYR A 176 6.04 3.90 -11.49
C TYR A 176 6.05 3.54 -10.01
N ALA A 177 5.22 4.21 -9.22
CA ALA A 177 5.03 3.93 -7.81
C ALA A 177 3.93 2.88 -7.60
N VAL A 178 4.05 2.15 -6.50
CA VAL A 178 3.11 1.11 -6.06
C VAL A 178 2.77 1.35 -4.60
N TYR A 179 1.49 1.47 -4.27
CA TYR A 179 1.01 1.81 -2.94
C TYR A 179 0.16 0.68 -2.35
N TRP A 180 0.57 0.17 -1.19
CA TRP A 180 -0.04 -1.00 -0.57
C TRP A 180 -1.09 -0.68 0.48
N ASN A 181 -1.01 0.49 1.09
CA ASN A 181 -1.84 0.83 2.24
C ASN A 181 -2.81 1.97 1.95
N SER A 182 -3.94 1.94 2.63
CA SER A 182 -4.90 3.04 2.64
C SER A 182 -4.23 4.37 3.08
N PRO A 183 -4.68 5.53 2.56
CA PRO A 183 -4.23 6.84 3.03
C PRO A 183 -4.34 7.05 4.55
N PHE A 184 -5.26 6.36 5.21
CA PHE A 184 -5.50 6.47 6.65
C PHE A 184 -4.51 5.71 7.54
N VAL A 185 -3.69 4.83 6.96
CA VAL A 185 -2.61 4.15 7.70
C VAL A 185 -1.55 5.18 8.08
N PRO A 186 -1.06 5.22 9.35
CA PRO A 186 0.02 6.10 9.75
C PRO A 186 1.26 5.94 8.86
N PHE A 187 1.95 7.05 8.56
CA PHE A 187 3.03 7.07 7.57
C PHE A 187 4.15 6.04 7.84
N PHE A 188 4.49 5.82 9.12
CA PHE A 188 5.56 4.89 9.53
C PHE A 188 5.20 3.40 9.35
N PHE A 189 3.92 3.08 9.12
CA PHE A 189 3.45 1.74 8.75
C PHE A 189 3.19 1.59 7.24
N LYS A 190 3.16 2.70 6.50
CA LYS A 190 2.93 2.64 5.06
C LYS A 190 4.07 1.92 4.35
N GLN A 191 3.70 1.13 3.36
CA GLN A 191 4.59 0.44 2.46
C GLN A 191 4.26 0.85 1.03
N SER A 192 5.29 1.15 0.27
CA SER A 192 5.23 1.40 -1.16
C SER A 192 6.37 0.67 -1.86
N GLU A 193 6.31 0.65 -3.18
CA GLU A 193 7.40 0.16 -4.01
C GLU A 193 7.62 1.14 -5.15
N VAL A 194 8.82 1.10 -5.73
CA VAL A 194 9.07 1.64 -7.07
C VAL A 194 9.35 0.47 -7.98
N HIS A 195 8.69 0.45 -9.13
CA HIS A 195 8.89 -0.56 -10.16
C HIS A 195 9.47 0.06 -11.43
N ILE A 196 10.35 -0.67 -12.08
CA ILE A 196 10.82 -0.40 -13.45
C ILE A 196 10.51 -1.64 -14.30
N PRO A 197 9.69 -1.55 -15.36
CA PRO A 197 9.49 -2.64 -16.29
C PRO A 197 10.83 -3.08 -16.89
N VAL A 198 11.05 -4.40 -16.98
CA VAL A 198 12.30 -4.96 -17.53
C VAL A 198 12.06 -6.06 -18.55
N VAL A 199 13.00 -6.21 -19.45
CA VAL A 199 13.08 -7.33 -20.39
C VAL A 199 14.44 -8.01 -20.30
N PRO A 200 14.58 -9.28 -20.66
CA PRO A 200 15.88 -9.95 -20.75
C PRO A 200 16.84 -9.20 -21.67
N THR A 201 18.09 -9.14 -21.29
CA THR A 201 19.17 -8.74 -22.21
C THR A 201 19.45 -9.93 -23.12
N LYS A 202 19.36 -9.74 -24.43
CA LYS A 202 19.66 -10.81 -25.41
C LYS A 202 21.14 -11.14 -25.38
#